data_e048062a0acf0bcf0c37f346944296e4
#
_entry.id   e048062a0acf0bcf0c37f346944296e4
#
_cell.length_a   1.000
_cell.length_b   1.000
_cell.length_c   1.000
_cell.angle_alpha   90.00
_cell.angle_beta   90.00
_cell.angle_gamma   90.00
#
_symmetry.space_group_name_H-M   'P 1'
#
loop_
_entity.id
_entity.type
_entity.pdbx_description
1 polymer ?
#
loop_
_entity_poly.entity_id
_entity_poly.type
_entity_poly.pdbx_seq_one_letter_code
_entity_poly.pdbx_strand_id
1 'polypeptide(L)'
;MKTQADKLKEMLQKDIRRPKNTRFIAITSGKGGVGKTTFTANLGYALHALGFKVALFDADIGLANLDVILKVNAKKNIYNVLKNECSLKDIIVEIEKDFVLIPGKSGDEIMDFADEASLGRFFNEFEFLEDYDFFIIDTGAGIDKKVQMWLEAADDIIVVTVPEPAAITDAYAIIKIISEKKDLAFMLLNEVASEKEAINIFSKIKNVASSNLSENFRMQMIGYLKKDKLISNSSIKRVLFVKEDPLSAPSEQVFKVARKLAKISERKVLEEEKGITRFFRKIFSGF
;
A
#
# COMPACT_ATOMS: atom_id res chain seq x y z
N MET A 1 18.20 14.28 -26.91
CA MET A 1 18.57 15.06 -25.70
C MET A 1 17.83 14.44 -24.51
N LYS A 2 18.54 14.01 -23.46
CA LYS A 2 17.89 13.53 -22.24
C LYS A 2 17.12 14.68 -21.60
N THR A 3 15.86 14.45 -21.24
CA THR A 3 15.02 15.44 -20.56
C THR A 3 15.50 15.69 -19.14
N GLN A 4 15.08 16.80 -18.51
CA GLN A 4 15.36 17.01 -17.08
C GLN A 4 14.80 15.89 -16.19
N ALA A 5 13.68 15.29 -16.60
CA ALA A 5 13.10 14.13 -15.95
C ALA A 5 14.01 12.89 -16.05
N ASP A 6 14.67 12.66 -17.17
CA ASP A 6 15.61 11.55 -17.35
C ASP A 6 16.87 11.71 -16.48
N LYS A 7 17.38 12.95 -16.37
CA LYS A 7 18.51 13.25 -15.47
C LYS A 7 18.13 13.06 -14.00
N LEU A 8 16.93 13.46 -13.61
CA LEU A 8 16.42 13.27 -12.26
C LEU A 8 16.27 11.76 -11.95
N LYS A 9 15.73 10.97 -12.90
CA LYS A 9 15.68 9.50 -12.78
C LYS A 9 17.07 8.89 -12.56
N GLU A 10 18.07 9.28 -13.36
CA GLU A 10 19.45 8.78 -13.24
C GLU A 10 20.10 9.15 -11.89
N MET A 11 19.86 10.37 -11.41
CA MET A 11 20.38 10.81 -10.10
C MET A 11 19.73 10.09 -8.93
N LEU A 12 18.43 9.74 -9.04
CA LEU A 12 17.67 9.04 -8.00
C LEU A 12 17.97 7.53 -7.95
N GLN A 13 18.42 6.93 -9.06
CA GLN A 13 18.69 5.49 -9.17
C GLN A 13 20.08 5.07 -8.66
N LYS A 14 21.02 6.02 -8.47
CA LYS A 14 22.44 5.69 -8.19
C LYS A 14 22.75 5.01 -6.86
N ASP A 15 21.84 5.08 -5.87
CA ASP A 15 22.12 4.60 -4.50
C ASP A 15 21.07 3.67 -3.89
N ILE A 16 20.10 3.18 -4.68
CA ILE A 16 19.00 2.36 -4.14
C ILE A 16 19.21 0.90 -4.53
N ARG A 17 19.46 0.04 -3.52
CA ARG A 17 19.53 -1.42 -3.70
C ARG A 17 18.12 -2.01 -3.68
N ARG A 18 17.84 -2.93 -4.62
CA ARG A 18 16.58 -3.67 -4.66
C ARG A 18 16.45 -4.60 -3.46
N PRO A 19 15.25 -4.77 -2.87
CA PRO A 19 15.02 -5.81 -1.88
C PRO A 19 15.29 -7.19 -2.51
N LYS A 20 15.80 -8.14 -1.72
CA LYS A 20 16.05 -9.51 -2.20
C LYS A 20 14.77 -10.31 -2.38
N ASN A 21 13.70 -9.95 -1.64
CA ASN A 21 12.40 -10.59 -1.66
C ASN A 21 11.33 -9.51 -1.83
N THR A 22 10.22 -9.84 -2.48
CA THR A 22 9.06 -8.95 -2.60
C THR A 22 8.61 -8.45 -1.24
N ARG A 23 8.45 -7.12 -1.10
CA ARG A 23 8.00 -6.48 0.12
C ARG A 23 6.51 -6.18 0.06
N PHE A 24 5.74 -6.77 0.97
CA PHE A 24 4.30 -6.60 1.06
C PHE A 24 3.94 -5.43 1.98
N ILE A 25 3.28 -4.42 1.43
CA ILE A 25 2.90 -3.20 2.15
C ILE A 25 1.38 -3.06 2.13
N ALA A 26 0.73 -3.12 3.28
CA ALA A 26 -0.70 -2.83 3.39
C ALA A 26 -0.91 -1.34 3.73
N ILE A 27 -1.74 -0.68 2.95
CA ILE A 27 -2.17 0.70 3.19
C ILE A 27 -3.61 0.67 3.65
N THR A 28 -3.87 1.16 4.86
CA THR A 28 -5.18 1.09 5.52
C THR A 28 -5.58 2.43 6.14
N SER A 29 -6.83 2.53 6.55
CA SER A 29 -7.37 3.69 7.27
C SER A 29 -8.57 3.31 8.12
N GLY A 30 -8.77 3.99 9.24
CA GLY A 30 -9.94 3.78 10.08
C GLY A 30 -11.23 4.34 9.48
N LYS A 31 -11.12 5.35 8.61
CA LYS A 31 -12.25 6.05 8.00
C LYS A 31 -12.12 6.08 6.49
N GLY A 32 -13.23 5.94 5.77
CA GLY A 32 -13.30 6.14 4.32
C GLY A 32 -13.04 7.62 3.94
N GLY A 33 -12.53 7.84 2.73
CA GLY A 33 -12.35 9.20 2.19
C GLY A 33 -11.12 9.95 2.67
N VAL A 34 -10.22 9.35 3.47
CA VAL A 34 -8.98 10.00 3.95
C VAL A 34 -7.85 10.07 2.90
N GLY A 35 -8.13 9.66 1.66
CA GLY A 35 -7.16 9.70 0.56
C GLY A 35 -6.24 8.49 0.46
N LYS A 36 -6.59 7.36 1.08
CA LYS A 36 -5.83 6.10 1.08
C LYS A 36 -5.49 5.65 -0.35
N THR A 37 -6.49 5.42 -1.19
CA THR A 37 -6.32 4.94 -2.58
C THR A 37 -5.52 5.91 -3.44
N THR A 38 -5.76 7.22 -3.30
CA THR A 38 -4.97 8.26 -3.99
C THR A 38 -3.50 8.19 -3.59
N PHE A 39 -3.23 8.03 -2.29
CA PHE A 39 -1.86 7.86 -1.79
C PHE A 39 -1.24 6.56 -2.30
N THR A 40 -1.97 5.44 -2.25
CA THR A 40 -1.51 4.13 -2.74
C THR A 40 -1.05 4.18 -4.20
N ALA A 41 -1.88 4.73 -5.07
CA ALA A 41 -1.58 4.83 -6.51
C ALA A 41 -0.33 5.71 -6.77
N ASN A 42 -0.25 6.86 -6.11
CA ASN A 42 0.88 7.78 -6.26
C ASN A 42 2.17 7.27 -5.61
N LEU A 43 2.09 6.55 -4.48
CA LEU A 43 3.24 5.87 -3.86
C LEU A 43 3.78 4.77 -4.77
N GLY A 44 2.88 3.95 -5.34
CA GLY A 44 3.26 2.91 -6.30
C GLY A 44 4.01 3.48 -7.48
N TYR A 45 3.48 4.55 -8.07
CA TYR A 45 4.19 5.23 -9.16
C TYR A 45 5.52 5.85 -8.72
N ALA A 46 5.59 6.44 -7.52
CA ALA A 46 6.85 7.02 -7.02
C ALA A 46 7.94 5.95 -6.84
N LEU A 47 7.59 4.77 -6.31
CA LEU A 47 8.52 3.64 -6.21
C LEU A 47 8.94 3.14 -7.60
N HIS A 48 7.99 3.01 -8.54
CA HIS A 48 8.28 2.66 -9.94
C HIS A 48 9.22 3.69 -10.59
N ALA A 49 8.96 4.98 -10.44
CA ALA A 49 9.82 6.04 -10.96
C ALA A 49 11.24 6.03 -10.34
N LEU A 50 11.41 5.48 -9.14
CA LEU A 50 12.72 5.20 -8.52
C LEU A 50 13.40 3.94 -9.09
N GLY A 51 12.77 3.23 -10.02
CA GLY A 51 13.32 2.06 -10.70
C GLY A 51 12.96 0.71 -10.07
N PHE A 52 12.03 0.67 -9.12
CA PHE A 52 11.52 -0.57 -8.55
C PHE A 52 10.40 -1.18 -9.41
N LYS A 53 10.30 -2.50 -9.40
CA LYS A 53 9.16 -3.21 -9.93
C LYS A 53 8.03 -3.21 -8.90
N VAL A 54 6.86 -2.72 -9.27
CA VAL A 54 5.75 -2.50 -8.33
C VAL A 54 4.47 -3.14 -8.84
N ALA A 55 3.85 -3.95 -7.99
CA ALA A 55 2.50 -4.45 -8.19
C ALA A 55 1.55 -3.78 -7.18
N LEU A 56 0.46 -3.21 -7.68
CA LEU A 56 -0.64 -2.73 -6.86
C LEU A 56 -1.74 -3.77 -6.80
N PHE A 57 -2.34 -3.96 -5.65
CA PHE A 57 -3.50 -4.82 -5.46
C PHE A 57 -4.65 -4.03 -4.82
N ASP A 58 -5.79 -4.01 -5.50
CA ASP A 58 -7.01 -3.40 -4.98
C ASP A 58 -7.76 -4.41 -4.12
N ALA A 59 -7.63 -4.28 -2.81
CA ALA A 59 -8.29 -5.12 -1.81
C ALA A 59 -9.47 -4.42 -1.12
N ASP A 60 -9.94 -3.28 -1.66
CA ASP A 60 -11.11 -2.57 -1.14
C ASP A 60 -12.40 -3.27 -1.57
N ILE A 61 -13.11 -3.80 -0.60
CA ILE A 61 -14.33 -4.59 -0.78
C ILE A 61 -15.50 -3.66 -1.08
N GLY A 62 -15.97 -3.68 -2.33
CA GLY A 62 -17.20 -3.00 -2.74
C GLY A 62 -17.02 -1.67 -3.47
N LEU A 63 -15.85 -1.05 -3.42
CA LEU A 63 -15.53 0.18 -4.14
C LEU A 63 -14.09 0.11 -4.68
N ALA A 64 -13.83 -0.85 -5.60
CA ALA A 64 -12.58 -0.85 -6.34
C ALA A 64 -12.38 0.52 -7.01
N ASN A 65 -11.31 1.23 -6.63
CA ASN A 65 -11.06 2.60 -7.06
C ASN A 65 -9.67 2.78 -7.68
N LEU A 66 -8.77 1.81 -7.56
CA LEU A 66 -7.44 1.92 -8.15
C LEU A 66 -7.50 1.92 -9.68
N ASP A 67 -8.36 1.10 -10.29
CA ASP A 67 -8.58 1.08 -11.74
C ASP A 67 -9.08 2.43 -12.25
N VAL A 68 -9.97 3.08 -11.49
CA VAL A 68 -10.51 4.41 -11.80
C VAL A 68 -9.41 5.47 -11.77
N ILE A 69 -8.58 5.49 -10.71
CA ILE A 69 -7.50 6.46 -10.54
C ILE A 69 -6.41 6.26 -11.60
N LEU A 70 -6.11 5.01 -11.93
CA LEU A 70 -5.10 4.63 -12.91
C LEU A 70 -5.60 4.70 -14.36
N LYS A 71 -6.89 4.99 -14.58
CA LYS A 71 -7.55 5.01 -15.91
C LYS A 71 -7.38 3.69 -16.67
N VAL A 72 -7.43 2.57 -15.99
CA VAL A 72 -7.37 1.25 -16.60
C VAL A 72 -8.74 0.59 -16.56
N ASN A 73 -8.99 -0.31 -17.51
CA ASN A 73 -10.25 -1.06 -17.59
C ASN A 73 -9.96 -2.54 -17.35
N ALA A 74 -10.20 -2.99 -16.13
CA ALA A 74 -10.05 -4.39 -15.76
C ALA A 74 -11.32 -5.17 -16.14
N LYS A 75 -11.23 -6.06 -17.12
CA LYS A 75 -12.35 -6.92 -17.57
C LYS A 75 -12.60 -8.09 -16.62
N LYS A 76 -11.55 -8.57 -15.98
CA LYS A 76 -11.53 -9.69 -15.03
C LYS A 76 -10.79 -9.26 -13.77
N ASN A 77 -10.98 -9.98 -12.69
CA ASN A 77 -10.40 -9.68 -11.37
C ASN A 77 -10.03 -10.98 -10.64
N ILE A 78 -9.52 -10.84 -9.44
CA ILE A 78 -9.05 -11.95 -8.59
C ILE A 78 -10.11 -13.05 -8.40
N TYR A 79 -11.39 -12.71 -8.40
CA TYR A 79 -12.48 -13.65 -8.25
C TYR A 79 -12.59 -14.64 -9.45
N ASN A 80 -12.34 -14.17 -10.66
CA ASN A 80 -12.31 -15.05 -11.85
C ASN A 80 -11.15 -16.07 -11.73
N VAL A 81 -10.02 -15.68 -11.13
CA VAL A 81 -8.90 -16.59 -10.87
C VAL A 81 -9.30 -17.64 -9.83
N LEU A 82 -9.91 -17.24 -8.74
CA LEU A 82 -10.38 -18.15 -7.68
C LEU A 82 -11.41 -19.15 -8.19
N LYS A 83 -12.29 -18.72 -9.10
CA LYS A 83 -13.23 -19.61 -9.82
C LYS A 83 -12.59 -20.49 -10.88
N ASN A 84 -11.29 -20.40 -11.09
CA ASN A 84 -10.59 -21.13 -12.14
C ASN A 84 -11.10 -20.80 -13.58
N GLU A 85 -11.64 -19.58 -13.76
CA GLU A 85 -12.12 -19.07 -15.06
C GLU A 85 -10.99 -18.48 -15.90
N CYS A 86 -9.86 -18.14 -15.27
CA CYS A 86 -8.67 -17.60 -15.92
C CYS A 86 -7.46 -17.67 -14.98
N SER A 87 -6.26 -17.46 -15.52
CA SER A 87 -5.02 -17.35 -14.73
C SER A 87 -4.87 -15.96 -14.11
N LEU A 88 -4.00 -15.83 -13.13
CA LEU A 88 -3.67 -14.51 -12.55
C LEU A 88 -3.05 -13.57 -13.60
N LYS A 89 -2.27 -14.11 -14.53
CA LYS A 89 -1.69 -13.33 -15.65
C LYS A 89 -2.76 -12.70 -16.54
N ASP A 90 -3.92 -13.34 -16.68
CA ASP A 90 -5.02 -12.83 -17.53
C ASP A 90 -5.74 -11.62 -16.91
N ILE A 91 -5.60 -11.39 -15.63
CA ILE A 91 -6.25 -10.27 -14.92
C ILE A 91 -5.32 -9.10 -14.66
N ILE A 92 -4.00 -9.30 -14.77
CA ILE A 92 -3.03 -8.24 -14.55
C ILE A 92 -3.18 -7.16 -15.61
N VAL A 93 -3.27 -5.93 -15.16
CA VAL A 93 -3.29 -4.75 -16.02
C VAL A 93 -1.93 -4.06 -15.93
N GLU A 94 -1.19 -4.08 -17.03
CA GLU A 94 0.07 -3.33 -17.14
C GLU A 94 -0.25 -1.83 -17.27
N ILE A 95 0.23 -1.04 -16.31
CA ILE A 95 0.11 0.42 -16.31
C ILE A 95 1.29 1.02 -17.07
N GLU A 96 2.47 0.57 -16.70
CA GLU A 96 3.75 0.80 -17.39
C GLU A 96 4.61 -0.46 -17.20
N LYS A 97 5.69 -0.60 -17.99
CA LYS A 97 6.61 -1.72 -17.84
C LYS A 97 7.10 -1.83 -16.40
N ASP A 98 6.95 -3.00 -15.78
CA ASP A 98 7.31 -3.25 -14.38
C ASP A 98 6.43 -2.48 -13.34
N PHE A 99 5.29 -1.93 -13.77
CA PHE A 99 4.28 -1.31 -12.91
C PHE A 99 2.88 -1.82 -13.29
N VAL A 100 2.27 -2.63 -12.43
CA VAL A 100 1.04 -3.36 -12.73
C VAL A 100 -0.04 -3.16 -11.66
N LEU A 101 -1.30 -3.33 -12.07
CA LEU A 101 -2.45 -3.46 -11.18
C LEU A 101 -2.99 -4.88 -11.23
N ILE A 102 -3.23 -5.46 -10.09
CA ILE A 102 -4.05 -6.65 -9.89
C ILE A 102 -5.41 -6.17 -9.40
N PRO A 103 -6.46 -6.23 -10.23
CA PRO A 103 -7.77 -5.75 -9.84
C PRO A 103 -8.41 -6.73 -8.85
N GLY A 104 -8.82 -6.19 -7.70
CA GLY A 104 -9.65 -6.88 -6.74
C GLY A 104 -11.13 -6.85 -7.13
N LYS A 105 -11.93 -7.59 -6.40
CA LYS A 105 -13.38 -7.50 -6.35
C LYS A 105 -13.80 -7.80 -4.92
N SER A 106 -15.05 -7.52 -4.56
CA SER A 106 -15.54 -7.64 -3.19
C SER A 106 -15.07 -8.93 -2.50
N GLY A 107 -14.40 -8.80 -1.35
CA GLY A 107 -13.72 -9.91 -0.67
C GLY A 107 -14.66 -10.91 0.03
N ASP A 108 -15.99 -10.69 0.00
CA ASP A 108 -16.95 -11.70 0.47
C ASP A 108 -16.81 -13.00 -0.33
N GLU A 109 -16.53 -12.84 -1.62
CA GLU A 109 -16.42 -13.94 -2.55
C GLU A 109 -15.05 -14.65 -2.50
N ILE A 110 -13.98 -14.00 -1.99
CA ILE A 110 -12.65 -14.64 -1.84
C ILE A 110 -12.68 -15.67 -0.71
N MET A 111 -13.45 -15.41 0.35
CA MET A 111 -13.54 -16.28 1.52
C MET A 111 -14.39 -17.54 1.27
N ASP A 112 -15.35 -17.47 0.33
CA ASP A 112 -16.24 -18.59 0.00
C ASP A 112 -15.58 -19.68 -0.83
N PHE A 113 -14.37 -19.42 -1.39
CA PHE A 113 -13.63 -20.35 -2.27
C PHE A 113 -12.41 -21.01 -1.61
N ALA A 114 -12.31 -21.01 -0.29
CA ALA A 114 -11.15 -21.47 0.47
C ALA A 114 -11.07 -23.00 0.62
N ASP A 115 -11.25 -23.80 -0.47
CA ASP A 115 -10.78 -25.16 -0.43
C ASP A 115 -9.24 -25.24 -0.63
N GLU A 116 -8.61 -26.19 0.04
CA GLU A 116 -7.14 -26.33 0.08
C GLU A 116 -6.51 -26.49 -1.33
N ALA A 117 -7.22 -27.11 -2.27
CA ALA A 117 -6.73 -27.33 -3.63
C ALA A 117 -6.81 -26.07 -4.49
N SER A 118 -7.85 -25.26 -4.33
CA SER A 118 -8.01 -23.96 -5.00
C SER A 118 -6.98 -22.96 -4.49
N LEU A 119 -6.70 -22.98 -3.19
CA LEU A 119 -5.69 -22.16 -2.55
C LEU A 119 -4.26 -22.52 -3.01
N GLY A 120 -3.93 -23.83 -3.08
CA GLY A 120 -2.63 -24.27 -3.56
C GLY A 120 -2.35 -23.83 -5.00
N ARG A 121 -3.35 -23.88 -5.88
CA ARG A 121 -3.24 -23.38 -7.26
C ARG A 121 -3.08 -21.85 -7.30
N PHE A 122 -3.87 -21.15 -6.51
CA PHE A 122 -3.80 -19.71 -6.38
C PHE A 122 -2.41 -19.25 -5.94
N PHE A 123 -1.77 -19.93 -5.00
CA PHE A 123 -0.39 -19.62 -4.58
C PHE A 123 0.63 -19.76 -5.71
N ASN A 124 0.55 -20.87 -6.48
CA ASN A 124 1.46 -21.08 -7.60
C ASN A 124 1.33 -20.00 -8.68
N GLU A 125 0.13 -19.46 -8.83
CA GLU A 125 -0.13 -18.37 -9.77
C GLU A 125 0.56 -17.07 -9.38
N PHE A 126 0.81 -16.84 -8.08
CA PHE A 126 1.50 -15.65 -7.59
C PHE A 126 3.02 -15.73 -7.64
N GLU A 127 3.62 -16.88 -7.99
CA GLU A 127 5.09 -17.01 -8.07
C GLU A 127 5.74 -15.96 -8.96
N PHE A 128 5.06 -15.50 -10.04
CA PHE A 128 5.64 -14.47 -10.92
C PHE A 128 5.80 -13.10 -10.21
N LEU A 129 5.08 -12.85 -9.11
CA LEU A 129 5.23 -11.63 -8.32
C LEU A 129 6.53 -11.62 -7.50
N GLU A 130 7.25 -12.75 -7.40
CA GLU A 130 8.57 -12.79 -6.77
C GLU A 130 9.60 -11.92 -7.51
N ASP A 131 9.33 -11.61 -8.79
CA ASP A 131 10.12 -10.67 -9.57
C ASP A 131 9.86 -9.20 -9.25
N TYR A 132 8.83 -8.90 -8.44
CA TYR A 132 8.48 -7.54 -8.03
C TYR A 132 9.18 -7.17 -6.72
N ASP A 133 9.66 -5.92 -6.64
CA ASP A 133 10.30 -5.39 -5.44
C ASP A 133 9.26 -5.04 -4.36
N PHE A 134 8.11 -4.49 -4.77
CA PHE A 134 7.03 -4.08 -3.88
C PHE A 134 5.67 -4.59 -4.35
N PHE A 135 4.91 -5.12 -3.40
CA PHE A 135 3.51 -5.46 -3.55
C PHE A 135 2.69 -4.61 -2.60
N ILE A 136 1.95 -3.63 -3.13
CA ILE A 136 1.21 -2.66 -2.33
C ILE A 136 -0.27 -2.98 -2.37
N ILE A 137 -0.86 -3.15 -1.19
CA ILE A 137 -2.25 -3.55 -1.00
C ILE A 137 -3.04 -2.32 -0.54
N ASP A 138 -3.99 -1.89 -1.36
CA ASP A 138 -4.98 -0.88 -0.98
C ASP A 138 -6.16 -1.58 -0.29
N THR A 139 -6.20 -1.55 1.04
CA THR A 139 -7.25 -2.26 1.78
C THR A 139 -8.54 -1.43 1.85
N GLY A 140 -9.64 -2.03 2.25
CA GLY A 140 -10.82 -1.28 2.67
C GLY A 140 -10.54 -0.40 3.90
N ALA A 141 -11.45 0.52 4.18
CA ALA A 141 -11.44 1.29 5.42
C ALA A 141 -12.11 0.49 6.55
N GLY A 142 -11.68 0.73 7.79
CA GLY A 142 -12.29 0.12 8.97
C GLY A 142 -11.50 -1.05 9.54
N ILE A 143 -12.15 -1.84 10.38
CA ILE A 143 -11.53 -2.85 11.24
C ILE A 143 -12.14 -4.25 11.07
N ASP A 144 -12.79 -4.50 9.93
CA ASP A 144 -13.38 -5.82 9.68
C ASP A 144 -12.31 -6.94 9.55
N LYS A 145 -12.75 -8.19 9.66
CA LYS A 145 -11.85 -9.35 9.61
C LYS A 145 -11.04 -9.42 8.30
N LYS A 146 -11.60 -8.96 7.19
CA LYS A 146 -10.95 -9.01 5.88
C LYS A 146 -9.80 -8.01 5.82
N VAL A 147 -10.02 -6.78 6.32
CA VAL A 147 -8.93 -5.80 6.46
C VAL A 147 -7.85 -6.37 7.37
N GLN A 148 -8.22 -6.91 8.54
CA GLN A 148 -7.26 -7.49 9.49
C GLN A 148 -6.39 -8.58 8.84
N MET A 149 -6.96 -9.46 8.03
CA MET A 149 -6.24 -10.50 7.30
C MET A 149 -5.09 -9.92 6.43
N TRP A 150 -5.37 -8.86 5.67
CA TRP A 150 -4.34 -8.19 4.87
C TRP A 150 -3.26 -7.54 5.74
N LEU A 151 -3.66 -6.93 6.87
CA LEU A 151 -2.73 -6.32 7.82
C LEU A 151 -1.81 -7.36 8.47
N GLU A 152 -2.35 -8.51 8.85
CA GLU A 152 -1.55 -9.60 9.45
C GLU A 152 -0.55 -10.19 8.46
N ALA A 153 -0.94 -10.32 7.20
CA ALA A 153 -0.09 -10.89 6.16
C ALA A 153 1.05 -9.96 5.73
N ALA A 154 0.79 -8.65 5.64
CA ALA A 154 1.76 -7.67 5.15
C ALA A 154 3.03 -7.59 6.02
N ASP A 155 4.14 -7.20 5.40
CA ASP A 155 5.41 -6.95 6.09
C ASP A 155 5.43 -5.59 6.77
N ASP A 156 4.86 -4.59 6.12
CA ASP A 156 4.72 -3.24 6.63
C ASP A 156 3.27 -2.76 6.50
N ILE A 157 2.83 -2.00 7.49
CA ILE A 157 1.49 -1.42 7.50
C ILE A 157 1.62 0.09 7.58
N ILE A 158 0.91 0.80 6.68
CA ILE A 158 0.81 2.26 6.68
C ILE A 158 -0.64 2.63 6.99
N VAL A 159 -0.87 3.26 8.13
CA VAL A 159 -2.18 3.80 8.52
C VAL A 159 -2.27 5.24 8.04
N VAL A 160 -3.23 5.51 7.15
CA VAL A 160 -3.51 6.86 6.63
C VAL A 160 -4.62 7.49 7.45
N THR A 161 -4.41 8.73 7.88
CA THR A 161 -5.42 9.53 8.59
C THR A 161 -5.34 11.01 8.21
N VAL A 162 -6.36 11.77 8.57
CA VAL A 162 -6.49 13.21 8.32
C VAL A 162 -6.66 13.96 9.66
N PRO A 163 -6.48 15.31 9.73
CA PRO A 163 -6.59 16.11 10.95
C PRO A 163 -8.06 16.31 11.43
N GLU A 164 -8.88 15.29 11.32
CA GLU A 164 -10.26 15.27 11.80
C GLU A 164 -10.36 14.41 13.08
N PRO A 165 -11.04 14.88 14.14
CA PRO A 165 -11.16 14.13 15.40
C PRO A 165 -11.65 12.70 15.24
N ALA A 166 -12.69 12.48 14.42
CA ALA A 166 -13.22 11.14 14.15
C ALA A 166 -12.17 10.25 13.45
N ALA A 167 -11.50 10.75 12.39
CA ALA A 167 -10.48 10.01 11.66
C ALA A 167 -9.27 9.64 12.55
N ILE A 168 -8.89 10.52 13.49
CA ILE A 168 -7.83 10.28 14.46
C ILE A 168 -8.23 9.15 15.43
N THR A 169 -9.47 9.16 15.91
CA THR A 169 -10.00 8.10 16.79
C THR A 169 -10.05 6.75 16.07
N ASP A 170 -10.55 6.76 14.83
CA ASP A 170 -10.64 5.55 14.00
C ASP A 170 -9.23 5.00 13.65
N ALA A 171 -8.26 5.89 13.39
CA ALA A 171 -6.88 5.50 13.16
C ALA A 171 -6.27 4.84 14.41
N TYR A 172 -6.57 5.34 15.61
CA TYR A 172 -6.13 4.70 16.85
C TYR A 172 -6.76 3.31 17.04
N ALA A 173 -8.03 3.14 16.71
CA ALA A 173 -8.69 1.82 16.77
C ALA A 173 -7.98 0.78 15.88
N ILE A 174 -7.62 1.15 14.65
CA ILE A 174 -6.81 0.30 13.77
C ILE A 174 -5.43 0.01 14.36
N ILE A 175 -4.74 1.02 14.89
CA ILE A 175 -3.42 0.85 15.50
C ILE A 175 -3.48 -0.14 16.67
N LYS A 176 -4.54 -0.09 17.47
CA LYS A 176 -4.75 -1.05 18.57
C LYS A 176 -4.81 -2.50 18.04
N ILE A 177 -5.58 -2.74 16.99
CA ILE A 177 -5.68 -4.07 16.37
C ILE A 177 -4.32 -4.51 15.79
N ILE A 178 -3.62 -3.61 15.09
CA ILE A 178 -2.29 -3.90 14.53
C ILE A 178 -1.32 -4.30 15.65
N SER A 179 -1.36 -3.63 16.81
CA SER A 179 -0.44 -3.88 17.93
C SER A 179 -0.57 -5.27 18.57
N GLU A 180 -1.67 -5.97 18.33
CA GLU A 180 -1.87 -7.34 18.80
C GLU A 180 -1.08 -8.37 17.96
N LYS A 181 -0.69 -8.00 16.75
CA LYS A 181 -0.09 -8.91 15.76
C LYS A 181 1.26 -8.44 15.21
N LYS A 182 1.61 -7.18 15.39
CA LYS A 182 2.80 -6.53 14.83
C LYS A 182 3.49 -5.66 15.87
N ASP A 183 4.81 -5.55 15.76
CA ASP A 183 5.64 -4.69 16.64
C ASP A 183 5.82 -3.27 16.09
N LEU A 184 5.39 -3.02 14.85
CA LEU A 184 5.60 -1.73 14.18
C LEU A 184 4.43 -1.40 13.25
N ALA A 185 3.94 -0.16 13.35
CA ALA A 185 3.08 0.46 12.34
C ALA A 185 3.64 1.81 11.89
N PHE A 186 3.49 2.10 10.61
CA PHE A 186 3.74 3.41 10.05
C PHE A 186 2.46 4.24 10.00
N MET A 187 2.59 5.56 10.12
CA MET A 187 1.47 6.49 9.98
C MET A 187 1.80 7.55 8.94
N LEU A 188 0.86 7.77 8.03
CA LEU A 188 0.84 8.89 7.10
C LEU A 188 -0.25 9.88 7.51
N LEU A 189 0.11 11.15 7.73
CA LEU A 189 -0.83 12.23 7.97
C LEU A 189 -1.17 12.91 6.65
N ASN A 190 -2.39 12.75 6.17
CA ASN A 190 -2.86 13.36 4.93
C ASN A 190 -3.66 14.64 5.20
N GLU A 191 -3.75 15.53 4.21
CA GLU A 191 -4.51 16.79 4.25
C GLU A 191 -4.14 17.74 5.41
N VAL A 192 -2.93 17.68 5.93
CA VAL A 192 -2.48 18.57 6.99
C VAL A 192 -2.17 19.97 6.43
N ALA A 193 -2.34 21.00 7.25
CA ALA A 193 -1.97 22.37 6.90
C ALA A 193 -0.45 22.57 6.93
N SER A 194 0.27 21.85 7.82
CA SER A 194 1.70 22.00 8.01
C SER A 194 2.36 20.74 8.56
N GLU A 195 3.69 20.66 8.43
CA GLU A 195 4.48 19.62 9.09
C GLU A 195 4.32 19.64 10.62
N LYS A 196 4.25 20.83 11.21
CA LYS A 196 4.04 21.00 12.65
C LYS A 196 2.71 20.38 13.10
N GLU A 197 1.65 20.55 12.32
CA GLU A 197 0.37 19.91 12.59
C GLU A 197 0.46 18.40 12.52
N ALA A 198 1.11 17.85 11.47
CA ALA A 198 1.33 16.43 11.33
C ALA A 198 2.08 15.84 12.54
N ILE A 199 3.17 16.48 12.96
CA ILE A 199 3.95 16.06 14.13
C ILE A 199 3.10 16.10 15.41
N ASN A 200 2.30 17.15 15.60
CA ASN A 200 1.44 17.28 16.77
C ASN A 200 0.39 16.17 16.85
N ILE A 201 -0.29 15.88 15.72
CA ILE A 201 -1.30 14.81 15.66
C ILE A 201 -0.64 13.46 15.89
N PHE A 202 0.46 13.17 15.20
CA PHE A 202 1.20 11.93 15.39
C PHE A 202 1.63 11.73 16.85
N SER A 203 2.17 12.78 17.50
CA SER A 203 2.61 12.71 18.88
C SER A 203 1.47 12.44 19.87
N LYS A 204 0.28 13.03 19.63
CA LYS A 204 -0.91 12.75 20.45
C LYS A 204 -1.32 11.28 20.34
N ILE A 205 -1.43 10.74 19.12
CA ILE A 205 -1.80 9.34 18.89
C ILE A 205 -0.75 8.41 19.50
N LYS A 206 0.54 8.71 19.27
CA LYS A 206 1.66 7.93 19.82
C LYS A 206 1.66 7.90 21.33
N ASN A 207 1.42 9.02 22.00
CA ASN A 207 1.36 9.08 23.47
C ASN A 207 0.23 8.21 24.01
N VAL A 208 -0.97 8.28 23.42
CA VAL A 208 -2.09 7.41 23.80
C VAL A 208 -1.75 5.93 23.54
N ALA A 209 -1.13 5.62 22.42
CA ALA A 209 -0.71 4.26 22.09
C ALA A 209 0.33 3.74 23.10
N SER A 210 1.36 4.54 23.43
CA SER A 210 2.41 4.15 24.38
C SER A 210 1.88 3.90 25.79
N SER A 211 0.76 4.54 26.19
CA SER A 211 0.14 4.33 27.50
C SER A 211 -0.79 3.13 27.59
N ASN A 212 -1.27 2.61 26.45
CA ASN A 212 -2.34 1.61 26.41
C ASN A 212 -2.00 0.34 25.64
N LEU A 213 -0.92 0.32 24.86
CA LEU A 213 -0.51 -0.81 24.04
C LEU A 213 0.76 -1.46 24.59
N SER A 214 1.15 -2.60 24.01
CA SER A 214 2.37 -3.33 24.40
C SER A 214 3.61 -2.42 24.33
N GLU A 215 4.52 -2.54 25.31
CA GLU A 215 5.80 -1.83 25.36
C GLU A 215 6.70 -2.12 24.14
N ASN A 216 6.52 -3.27 23.49
CA ASN A 216 7.25 -3.66 22.29
C ASN A 216 6.70 -3.00 21.02
N PHE A 217 5.48 -2.49 21.04
CA PHE A 217 4.86 -1.89 19.87
C PHE A 217 5.39 -0.48 19.62
N ARG A 218 5.79 -0.23 18.39
CA ARG A 218 6.35 1.04 17.95
C ARG A 218 5.53 1.66 16.84
N MET A 219 5.39 2.97 16.91
CA MET A 219 4.80 3.78 15.84
C MET A 219 5.84 4.72 15.25
N GLN A 220 5.84 4.85 13.93
CA GLN A 220 6.70 5.79 13.22
C GLN A 220 5.89 6.60 12.20
N MET A 221 6.08 7.89 12.17
CA MET A 221 5.54 8.73 11.09
C MET A 221 6.38 8.48 9.83
N ILE A 222 5.76 7.89 8.80
CA ILE A 222 6.43 7.64 7.51
C ILE A 222 6.54 8.94 6.70
N GLY A 223 5.55 9.79 6.81
CA GLY A 223 5.47 11.07 6.12
C GLY A 223 4.15 11.79 6.37
N TYR A 224 3.95 12.88 5.65
CA TYR A 224 2.71 13.64 5.62
C TYR A 224 2.48 14.22 4.22
N LEU A 225 1.23 14.50 3.88
CA LEU A 225 0.84 15.26 2.70
C LEU A 225 0.05 16.49 3.13
N LYS A 226 0.45 17.65 2.63
CA LYS A 226 -0.33 18.87 2.86
C LYS A 226 -1.58 18.87 1.99
N LYS A 227 -2.64 19.50 2.49
CA LYS A 227 -3.81 19.78 1.68
C LYS A 227 -3.40 20.64 0.49
N ASP A 228 -3.61 20.14 -0.73
CA ASP A 228 -3.17 20.79 -1.95
C ASP A 228 -4.21 20.61 -3.07
N LYS A 229 -4.47 21.68 -3.81
CA LYS A 229 -5.39 21.67 -4.96
C LYS A 229 -4.92 20.73 -6.08
N LEU A 230 -3.60 20.54 -6.23
CA LEU A 230 -3.06 19.61 -7.21
C LEU A 230 -3.59 18.19 -6.96
N ILE A 231 -3.58 17.72 -5.70
CA ILE A 231 -4.06 16.39 -5.33
C ILE A 231 -5.56 16.26 -5.68
N SER A 232 -6.39 17.23 -5.25
CA SER A 232 -7.82 17.20 -5.52
C SER A 232 -8.13 17.24 -7.02
N ASN A 233 -7.45 18.12 -7.77
CA ASN A 233 -7.63 18.24 -9.21
C ASN A 233 -7.17 16.97 -9.95
N SER A 234 -6.09 16.35 -9.51
CA SER A 234 -5.58 15.10 -10.11
C SER A 234 -6.55 13.95 -9.90
N SER A 235 -7.17 13.86 -8.72
CA SER A 235 -8.21 12.87 -8.44
C SER A 235 -9.42 13.04 -9.35
N ILE A 236 -9.90 14.29 -9.56
CA ILE A 236 -11.00 14.59 -10.47
C ILE A 236 -10.65 14.22 -11.92
N LYS A 237 -9.42 14.53 -12.35
CA LYS A 237 -8.91 14.22 -13.69
C LYS A 237 -8.54 12.75 -13.86
N ARG A 238 -8.51 11.97 -12.78
CA ARG A 238 -8.05 10.58 -12.75
C ARG A 238 -6.63 10.44 -13.33
N VAL A 239 -5.71 11.18 -12.75
CA VAL A 239 -4.28 11.16 -13.11
C VAL A 239 -3.43 11.12 -11.86
N LEU A 240 -2.24 10.53 -11.97
CA LEU A 240 -1.28 10.50 -10.87
C LEU A 240 -0.54 11.85 -10.81
N PHE A 241 -0.72 12.62 -9.73
CA PHE A 241 -0.05 13.91 -9.60
C PHE A 241 1.47 13.77 -9.53
N VAL A 242 1.98 12.66 -9.00
CA VAL A 242 3.42 12.36 -8.98
C VAL A 242 3.98 12.18 -10.39
N LYS A 243 3.16 11.71 -11.35
CA LYS A 243 3.53 11.56 -12.76
C LYS A 243 3.42 12.88 -13.52
N GLU A 244 2.31 13.60 -13.32
CA GLU A 244 1.99 14.83 -14.05
C GLU A 244 2.90 15.98 -13.63
N ASP A 245 3.15 16.12 -12.32
CA ASP A 245 3.99 17.20 -11.77
C ASP A 245 4.94 16.65 -10.68
N PRO A 246 6.02 15.94 -11.08
CA PRO A 246 6.94 15.27 -10.16
C PRO A 246 7.73 16.23 -9.26
N LEU A 247 7.80 17.51 -9.61
CA LEU A 247 8.54 18.54 -8.86
C LEU A 247 7.64 19.33 -7.89
N SER A 248 6.33 19.08 -7.91
CA SER A 248 5.41 19.74 -6.98
C SER A 248 5.66 19.32 -5.53
N ALA A 249 5.29 20.18 -4.59
CA ALA A 249 5.45 19.90 -3.16
C ALA A 249 4.78 18.59 -2.70
N PRO A 250 3.53 18.25 -3.09
CA PRO A 250 2.94 16.96 -2.75
C PRO A 250 3.68 15.78 -3.39
N SER A 251 4.18 15.90 -4.63
CA SER A 251 4.97 14.85 -5.28
C SER A 251 6.29 14.60 -4.55
N GLU A 252 7.00 15.63 -4.16
CA GLU A 252 8.21 15.51 -3.35
C GLU A 252 7.95 14.81 -2.02
N GLN A 253 6.80 15.07 -1.37
CA GLN A 253 6.41 14.40 -0.12
C GLN A 253 6.20 12.90 -0.34
N VAL A 254 5.52 12.49 -1.42
CA VAL A 254 5.36 11.07 -1.77
C VAL A 254 6.71 10.43 -2.09
N PHE A 255 7.58 11.08 -2.86
CA PHE A 255 8.94 10.56 -3.12
C PHE A 255 9.78 10.41 -1.85
N LYS A 256 9.63 11.29 -0.85
CA LYS A 256 10.29 11.15 0.46
C LYS A 256 9.81 9.87 1.17
N VAL A 257 8.51 9.59 1.14
CA VAL A 257 7.95 8.35 1.69
C VAL A 257 8.48 7.14 0.93
N ALA A 258 8.46 7.15 -0.41
CA ALA A 258 8.96 6.06 -1.24
C ALA A 258 10.43 5.73 -0.94
N ARG A 259 11.30 6.74 -0.87
CA ARG A 259 12.73 6.55 -0.50
C ARG A 259 12.90 6.00 0.92
N LYS A 260 12.06 6.42 1.87
CA LYS A 260 12.12 5.93 3.25
C LYS A 260 11.72 4.45 3.33
N LEU A 261 10.68 4.05 2.59
CA LEU A 261 10.26 2.64 2.47
C LEU A 261 11.34 1.77 1.83
N ALA A 262 11.94 2.23 0.74
CA ALA A 262 13.05 1.53 0.09
C ALA A 262 14.22 1.25 1.06
N LYS A 263 14.65 2.25 1.83
CA LYS A 263 15.70 2.09 2.86
C LYS A 263 15.31 1.12 4.00
N ILE A 264 14.04 1.10 4.40
CA ILE A 264 13.55 0.17 5.42
C ILE A 264 13.59 -1.26 4.88
N SER A 265 13.22 -1.46 3.63
CA SER A 265 13.20 -2.76 2.97
C SER A 265 14.61 -3.36 2.82
N GLU A 266 15.63 -2.55 2.53
CA GLU A 266 17.03 -2.98 2.48
C GLU A 266 17.54 -3.59 3.80
N ARG A 267 17.04 -3.11 4.95
CA ARG A 267 17.52 -3.51 6.29
C ARG A 267 16.94 -4.82 6.81
N LYS A 268 15.83 -5.31 6.26
CA LYS A 268 15.08 -6.46 6.80
C LYS A 268 15.34 -7.79 6.10
N VAL A 269 16.33 -7.89 5.25
CA VAL A 269 16.62 -9.09 4.45
C VAL A 269 17.44 -10.09 5.25
N LEU A 270 16.81 -10.88 6.14
CA LEU A 270 17.45 -11.99 6.87
C LEU A 270 16.54 -13.22 7.03
N GLU A 271 15.40 -13.35 6.34
CA GLU A 271 14.52 -14.52 6.44
C GLU A 271 14.59 -15.39 5.17
N GLU A 272 14.74 -16.69 5.36
CA GLU A 272 15.00 -17.69 4.30
C GLU A 272 13.78 -18.11 3.48
N GLU A 273 12.55 -17.71 3.85
CA GLU A 273 11.34 -18.06 3.10
C GLU A 273 11.00 -17.04 2.01
N LYS A 274 10.56 -17.55 0.85
CA LYS A 274 10.04 -16.72 -0.24
C LYS A 274 8.91 -15.81 0.27
N GLY A 275 9.00 -14.52 0.02
CA GLY A 275 8.10 -13.49 0.54
C GLY A 275 6.62 -13.77 0.22
N ILE A 276 6.33 -14.20 -1.01
CA ILE A 276 4.98 -14.56 -1.49
C ILE A 276 4.41 -15.77 -0.75
N THR A 277 5.16 -16.86 -0.66
CA THR A 277 4.69 -18.07 0.05
C THR A 277 4.38 -17.76 1.50
N ARG A 278 5.22 -16.98 2.18
CA ARG A 278 5.00 -16.54 3.56
C ARG A 278 3.75 -15.66 3.68
N PHE A 279 3.56 -14.71 2.76
CA PHE A 279 2.44 -13.80 2.75
C PHE A 279 1.10 -14.55 2.65
N PHE A 280 0.97 -15.41 1.64
CA PHE A 280 -0.28 -16.14 1.45
C PHE A 280 -0.51 -17.21 2.54
N ARG A 281 0.54 -17.86 3.06
CA ARG A 281 0.39 -18.76 4.21
C ARG A 281 -0.25 -18.02 5.40
N LYS A 282 0.16 -16.78 5.69
CA LYS A 282 -0.45 -15.98 6.77
C LYS A 282 -1.92 -15.66 6.51
N ILE A 283 -2.30 -15.37 5.26
CA ILE A 283 -3.69 -15.11 4.89
C ILE A 283 -4.57 -16.32 5.18
N PHE A 284 -4.09 -17.53 4.85
CA PHE A 284 -4.92 -18.73 4.91
C PHE A 284 -4.69 -19.60 6.17
N SER A 285 -3.68 -19.32 6.98
CA SER A 285 -3.51 -19.97 8.29
C SER A 285 -4.45 -19.42 9.37
N GLY A 286 -5.16 -18.37 9.08
CA GLY A 286 -6.19 -17.77 9.95
C GLY A 286 -7.59 -18.37 9.77
N PHE A 287 -7.72 -19.41 8.91
CA PHE A 287 -8.89 -20.25 8.70
C PHE A 287 -8.57 -21.67 9.16
#